data_2a2a188de9ebda406e8c46ff7a8c74f2
#
_entry.id   2a2a188de9ebda406e8c46ff7a8c74f2
#
_cell.length_a   1.000
_cell.length_b   1.000
_cell.length_c   1.000
_cell.angle_alpha   90.00
_cell.angle_beta   90.00
_cell.angle_gamma   90.00
#
_symmetry.space_group_name_H-M   'P 1'
#
loop_
_entity.id
_entity.type
_entity.pdbx_description
1 polymer ?
#
loop_
_entity_poly.entity_id
_entity_poly.type
_entity_poly.pdbx_seq_one_letter_code
_entity_poly.pdbx_strand_id
1 'polypeptide(L)'
;MPNDFIISQLPSNKILLEGKEYDFYSGTAYLGMNQDADFKRLLIEGMNCYGMSFGSSRNGNLQLDIYDQAEEKMAHWVGAEKALTVSSGMMAGQVVAQYLKTQNSTFFYAPSSHSANFHEPNVGLPNVSFEAWASNICEEISEKNAPHSVIVCNSCDAIKLSPYHFDWTSTLPQNQSITLIIDDSHGLGITGKNGSGILKQITVNENVRLIVVSSLHKAMGIAGGVVFADNDFIDKLRHTAFFASCSPIAPAYLYAYMHADAIYKKNQQKLKDNIQRFSSQLSDSQTLFNSIENYPVYYSLRDELYDFLFQKGIFIYSFAYPIKTGKPNTRIVLSSWHTSSQIDYLIDKVKEFCKVAEV
;
A
#
# COMPACT_ATOMS: atom_id res chain seq x y z
N MET A 1 8.33 25.62 4.89
CA MET A 1 7.93 24.20 5.09
C MET A 1 6.58 24.20 5.76
N PRO A 2 5.64 23.32 5.39
CA PRO A 2 4.39 23.21 6.13
C PRO A 2 4.70 22.92 7.60
N ASN A 3 3.95 23.55 8.51
CA ASN A 3 4.10 23.32 9.93
C ASN A 3 3.71 21.88 10.27
N ASP A 4 4.43 21.22 11.19
CA ASP A 4 4.00 19.96 11.79
C ASP A 4 2.77 20.25 12.67
N PHE A 5 1.60 19.72 12.32
CA PHE A 5 0.40 19.84 13.13
C PHE A 5 0.23 18.63 14.04
N ILE A 6 -0.15 18.88 15.29
CA ILE A 6 -0.49 17.84 16.27
C ILE A 6 -1.99 17.86 16.48
N ILE A 7 -2.63 16.69 16.29
CA ILE A 7 -4.07 16.50 16.45
C ILE A 7 -4.35 15.45 17.52
N SER A 8 -5.46 15.59 18.25
CA SER A 8 -5.88 14.68 19.33
C SER A 8 -6.85 13.58 18.88
N GLN A 9 -7.29 13.62 17.63
CA GLN A 9 -8.25 12.66 17.07
C GLN A 9 -7.74 12.12 15.74
N LEU A 10 -8.06 10.84 15.46
CA LEU A 10 -7.75 10.25 14.16
C LEU A 10 -8.50 11.01 13.05
N PRO A 11 -7.84 11.38 11.94
CA PRO A 11 -8.49 12.00 10.79
C PRO A 11 -9.65 11.18 10.24
N SER A 12 -10.69 11.87 9.77
CA SER A 12 -11.75 11.32 8.94
C SER A 12 -11.80 12.09 7.60
N ASN A 13 -12.99 12.38 7.06
CA ASN A 13 -13.13 13.33 5.95
C ASN A 13 -12.84 14.78 6.37
N LYS A 14 -12.69 15.04 7.67
CA LYS A 14 -12.31 16.32 8.25
C LYS A 14 -11.28 16.18 9.36
N ILE A 15 -10.55 17.26 9.62
CA ILE A 15 -9.68 17.42 10.79
C ILE A 15 -9.96 18.76 11.46
N LEU A 16 -9.68 18.83 12.75
CA LEU A 16 -9.71 20.07 13.53
C LEU A 16 -8.28 20.50 13.82
N LEU A 17 -7.87 21.67 13.30
CA LEU A 17 -6.57 22.27 13.54
C LEU A 17 -6.78 23.65 14.19
N GLU A 18 -6.24 23.86 15.39
CA GLU A 18 -6.29 25.14 16.10
C GLU A 18 -7.71 25.75 16.17
N GLY A 19 -8.73 24.90 16.36
CA GLY A 19 -10.13 25.28 16.47
C GLY A 19 -10.85 25.51 15.13
N LYS A 20 -10.18 25.31 13.98
CA LYS A 20 -10.77 25.43 12.65
C LYS A 20 -10.89 24.07 11.98
N GLU A 21 -12.04 23.77 11.38
CA GLU A 21 -12.24 22.56 10.57
C GLU A 21 -11.63 22.71 9.16
N TYR A 22 -11.04 21.62 8.68
CA TYR A 22 -10.53 21.49 7.33
C TYR A 22 -11.06 20.20 6.72
N ASP A 23 -11.47 20.22 5.46
CA ASP A 23 -11.68 18.99 4.68
C ASP A 23 -10.34 18.30 4.46
N PHE A 24 -10.27 16.98 4.73
CA PHE A 24 -9.01 16.25 4.83
C PHE A 24 -8.77 15.31 3.64
N TYR A 25 -7.84 15.66 2.77
CA TYR A 25 -7.46 14.92 1.56
C TYR A 25 -6.02 14.43 1.63
N SER A 26 -5.69 13.73 2.72
CA SER A 26 -4.33 13.24 2.98
C SER A 26 -4.36 11.83 3.58
N GLY A 27 -3.17 11.27 3.86
CA GLY A 27 -3.02 9.93 4.43
C GLY A 27 -3.19 8.81 3.39
N THR A 28 -3.47 7.60 3.87
CA THR A 28 -3.56 6.38 3.05
C THR A 28 -4.79 5.53 3.38
N ALA A 29 -5.74 6.06 4.13
CA ALA A 29 -6.97 5.36 4.51
C ALA A 29 -8.00 5.41 3.36
N TYR A 30 -7.63 4.86 2.22
CA TYR A 30 -8.38 4.98 0.96
C TYR A 30 -9.84 4.54 1.06
N LEU A 31 -10.11 3.42 1.74
CA LEU A 31 -11.46 2.90 1.95
C LEU A 31 -12.13 3.41 3.24
N GLY A 32 -11.48 4.31 3.99
CA GLY A 32 -12.04 4.89 5.19
C GLY A 32 -12.41 3.90 6.31
N MET A 33 -11.93 2.66 6.22
CA MET A 33 -12.30 1.55 7.14
C MET A 33 -12.00 1.85 8.60
N ASN A 34 -10.94 2.59 8.87
CA ASN A 34 -10.52 2.99 10.22
C ASN A 34 -11.51 3.94 10.93
N GLN A 35 -12.46 4.54 10.19
CA GLN A 35 -13.54 5.40 10.70
C GLN A 35 -14.94 4.87 10.37
N ASP A 36 -15.05 3.73 9.65
CA ASP A 36 -16.33 3.14 9.34
C ASP A 36 -17.00 2.55 10.59
N ALA A 37 -18.21 3.01 10.89
CA ALA A 37 -18.93 2.65 12.11
C ALA A 37 -19.30 1.16 12.17
N ASP A 38 -19.65 0.56 11.02
CA ASP A 38 -19.98 -0.85 10.93
C ASP A 38 -18.72 -1.73 11.10
N PHE A 39 -17.59 -1.33 10.52
CA PHE A 39 -16.32 -2.01 10.71
C PHE A 39 -15.85 -1.93 12.17
N LYS A 40 -16.01 -0.76 12.81
CA LYS A 40 -15.72 -0.58 14.23
C LYS A 40 -16.59 -1.49 15.10
N ARG A 41 -17.89 -1.65 14.78
CA ARG A 41 -18.79 -2.57 15.49
C ARG A 41 -18.29 -4.03 15.39
N LEU A 42 -17.92 -4.48 14.18
CA LEU A 42 -17.33 -5.81 13.99
C LEU A 42 -16.02 -6.00 14.75
N LEU A 43 -15.18 -4.95 14.83
CA LEU A 43 -13.95 -5.00 15.63
C LEU A 43 -14.26 -5.19 17.13
N ILE A 44 -15.27 -4.49 17.66
CA ILE A 44 -15.71 -4.64 19.06
C ILE A 44 -16.27 -6.05 19.30
N GLU A 45 -17.05 -6.59 18.39
CA GLU A 45 -17.53 -7.99 18.44
C GLU A 45 -16.36 -8.97 18.47
N GLY A 46 -15.35 -8.76 17.60
CA GLY A 46 -14.12 -9.55 17.59
C GLY A 46 -13.33 -9.46 18.91
N MET A 47 -13.28 -8.27 19.52
CA MET A 47 -12.66 -8.10 20.86
C MET A 47 -13.42 -8.87 21.95
N ASN A 48 -14.74 -8.94 21.89
CA ASN A 48 -15.54 -9.73 22.82
C ASN A 48 -15.33 -11.25 22.64
N CYS A 49 -15.09 -11.71 21.40
CA CYS A 49 -14.86 -13.12 21.09
C CYS A 49 -13.44 -13.60 21.40
N TYR A 50 -12.42 -12.81 21.05
CA TYR A 50 -11.01 -13.21 21.03
C TYR A 50 -10.11 -12.41 21.97
N GLY A 51 -10.64 -11.37 22.61
CA GLY A 51 -9.83 -10.43 23.38
C GLY A 51 -9.10 -9.41 22.50
N MET A 52 -8.23 -8.62 23.13
CA MET A 52 -7.55 -7.48 22.49
C MET A 52 -6.26 -7.88 21.76
N SER A 53 -5.60 -8.95 22.19
CA SER A 53 -4.35 -9.42 21.62
C SER A 53 -4.15 -10.91 21.93
N PHE A 54 -3.39 -11.59 21.05
CA PHE A 54 -2.94 -12.95 21.31
C PHE A 54 -1.53 -12.90 21.88
N GLY A 55 -1.41 -13.10 23.19
CA GLY A 55 -0.15 -12.99 23.95
C GLY A 55 0.77 -14.21 23.81
N SER A 56 0.76 -14.88 22.65
CA SER A 56 1.59 -16.04 22.36
C SER A 56 2.09 -16.01 20.91
N SER A 57 3.13 -16.82 20.64
CA SER A 57 3.62 -17.04 19.28
C SER A 57 2.61 -17.83 18.45
N ARG A 58 2.53 -17.51 17.16
CA ARG A 58 1.80 -18.32 16.15
C ARG A 58 2.38 -19.74 15.96
N ASN A 59 3.60 -19.99 16.46
CA ASN A 59 4.23 -21.32 16.46
C ASN A 59 4.09 -22.04 17.82
N GLY A 60 3.26 -21.53 18.73
CA GLY A 60 2.97 -22.18 19.99
C GLY A 60 2.13 -23.45 19.82
N ASN A 61 2.01 -24.23 20.90
CA ASN A 61 1.20 -25.45 20.95
C ASN A 61 -0.31 -25.19 21.09
N LEU A 62 -0.72 -23.93 21.32
CA LEU A 62 -2.10 -23.47 21.30
C LEU A 62 -2.24 -22.38 20.25
N GLN A 63 -3.17 -22.55 19.33
CA GLN A 63 -3.38 -21.64 18.21
C GLN A 63 -4.86 -21.25 18.12
N LEU A 64 -5.13 -20.09 17.52
CA LEU A 64 -6.47 -19.64 17.21
C LEU A 64 -6.75 -19.90 15.73
N ASP A 65 -7.84 -20.54 15.42
CA ASP A 65 -8.27 -20.90 14.05
C ASP A 65 -8.55 -19.68 13.16
N ILE A 66 -8.90 -18.55 13.75
CA ILE A 66 -9.18 -17.29 13.05
C ILE A 66 -8.01 -16.82 12.14
N TYR A 67 -6.77 -17.15 12.51
CA TYR A 67 -5.61 -16.80 11.70
C TYR A 67 -5.62 -17.56 10.38
N ASP A 68 -5.76 -18.88 10.43
CA ASP A 68 -5.74 -19.73 9.25
C ASP A 68 -6.97 -19.45 8.36
N GLN A 69 -8.15 -19.26 8.95
CA GLN A 69 -9.38 -18.88 8.22
C GLN A 69 -9.23 -17.54 7.50
N ALA A 70 -8.68 -16.52 8.15
CA ALA A 70 -8.48 -15.21 7.55
C ALA A 70 -7.40 -15.22 6.46
N GLU A 71 -6.31 -15.96 6.67
CA GLU A 71 -5.24 -16.13 5.69
C GLU A 71 -5.74 -16.89 4.44
N GLU A 72 -6.53 -17.95 4.60
CA GLU A 72 -7.17 -18.66 3.51
C GLU A 72 -8.12 -17.75 2.71
N LYS A 73 -8.97 -16.97 3.40
CA LYS A 73 -9.85 -15.99 2.75
C LYS A 73 -9.06 -14.93 1.98
N MET A 74 -7.97 -14.39 2.55
CA MET A 74 -7.10 -13.41 1.89
C MET A 74 -6.42 -14.02 0.66
N ALA A 75 -5.84 -15.21 0.77
CA ALA A 75 -5.20 -15.92 -0.33
C ALA A 75 -6.18 -16.16 -1.49
N HIS A 76 -7.37 -16.68 -1.20
CA HIS A 76 -8.41 -16.90 -2.20
C HIS A 76 -8.82 -15.58 -2.91
N TRP A 77 -9.00 -14.51 -2.16
CA TRP A 77 -9.39 -13.20 -2.71
C TRP A 77 -8.35 -12.67 -3.71
N VAL A 78 -7.07 -12.67 -3.34
CA VAL A 78 -6.00 -12.17 -4.22
C VAL A 78 -5.58 -13.18 -5.28
N GLY A 79 -5.88 -14.48 -5.11
CA GLY A 79 -5.52 -15.58 -6.00
C GLY A 79 -4.11 -16.12 -5.74
N ALA A 80 -3.61 -16.00 -4.51
CA ALA A 80 -2.41 -16.67 -4.05
C ALA A 80 -2.72 -18.11 -3.62
N GLU A 81 -1.70 -18.96 -3.57
CA GLU A 81 -1.83 -20.30 -2.97
C GLU A 81 -1.99 -20.19 -1.45
N LYS A 82 -1.23 -19.29 -0.82
CA LYS A 82 -1.23 -19.11 0.64
C LYS A 82 -0.97 -17.66 1.04
N ALA A 83 -1.44 -17.31 2.23
CA ALA A 83 -1.13 -16.03 2.87
C ALA A 83 -0.53 -16.26 4.26
N LEU A 84 0.25 -15.30 4.73
CA LEU A 84 0.80 -15.27 6.08
C LEU A 84 0.65 -13.87 6.65
N THR A 85 -0.13 -13.72 7.72
CA THR A 85 -0.34 -12.44 8.39
C THR A 85 0.70 -12.18 9.48
N VAL A 86 1.10 -10.90 9.59
CA VAL A 86 2.10 -10.40 10.56
C VAL A 86 1.66 -9.04 11.10
N SER A 87 2.36 -8.55 12.13
CA SER A 87 1.96 -7.35 12.88
C SER A 87 1.93 -6.04 12.09
N SER A 88 2.62 -5.94 10.95
CA SER A 88 2.67 -4.71 10.14
C SER A 88 3.16 -4.99 8.72
N GLY A 89 2.95 -4.03 7.79
CA GLY A 89 3.54 -4.08 6.46
C GLY A 89 5.07 -4.09 6.50
N MET A 90 5.69 -3.36 7.46
CA MET A 90 7.13 -3.43 7.68
C MET A 90 7.57 -4.86 8.00
N MET A 91 6.84 -5.54 8.90
CA MET A 91 7.16 -6.92 9.26
C MET A 91 6.92 -7.89 8.09
N ALA A 92 5.92 -7.65 7.25
CA ALA A 92 5.69 -8.47 6.06
C ALA A 92 6.88 -8.42 5.09
N GLY A 93 7.42 -7.23 4.83
CA GLY A 93 8.64 -7.09 4.03
C GLY A 93 9.86 -7.70 4.71
N GLN A 94 10.05 -7.44 6.00
CA GLN A 94 11.23 -7.90 6.73
C GLN A 94 11.27 -9.42 6.91
N VAL A 95 10.17 -10.11 7.20
CA VAL A 95 10.19 -11.57 7.33
C VAL A 95 10.61 -12.25 6.03
N VAL A 96 10.22 -11.70 4.88
CA VAL A 96 10.63 -12.18 3.55
C VAL A 96 12.08 -11.83 3.26
N ALA A 97 12.48 -10.57 3.41
CA ALA A 97 13.83 -10.09 3.07
C ALA A 97 14.90 -10.77 3.93
N GLN A 98 14.67 -10.92 5.24
CA GLN A 98 15.62 -11.58 6.15
C GLN A 98 15.72 -13.09 5.87
N TYR A 99 14.60 -13.76 5.56
CA TYR A 99 14.66 -15.16 5.15
C TYR A 99 15.47 -15.34 3.86
N LEU A 100 15.21 -14.56 2.82
CA LEU A 100 15.94 -14.65 1.55
C LEU A 100 17.41 -14.28 1.69
N LYS A 101 17.77 -13.35 2.58
CA LYS A 101 19.15 -13.05 2.93
C LYS A 101 19.91 -14.29 3.41
N THR A 102 19.27 -15.19 4.18
CA THR A 102 19.91 -16.42 4.65
C THR A 102 20.16 -17.44 3.52
N GLN A 103 19.55 -17.26 2.34
CA GLN A 103 19.66 -18.16 1.19
C GLN A 103 20.84 -17.81 0.24
N ASN A 104 21.77 -16.95 0.68
CA ASN A 104 22.90 -16.48 -0.15
C ASN A 104 22.43 -15.79 -1.45
N SER A 105 21.38 -14.98 -1.34
CA SER A 105 20.75 -14.31 -2.45
C SER A 105 21.43 -12.98 -2.81
N THR A 106 21.45 -12.65 -4.09
CA THR A 106 21.83 -11.31 -4.58
C THR A 106 20.56 -10.48 -4.80
N PHE A 107 20.51 -9.31 -4.18
CA PHE A 107 19.32 -8.44 -4.23
C PHE A 107 19.47 -7.32 -5.28
N PHE A 108 18.42 -7.15 -6.07
CA PHE A 108 18.27 -6.12 -7.08
C PHE A 108 17.03 -5.27 -6.74
N TYR A 109 17.23 -3.98 -6.51
CA TYR A 109 16.16 -3.08 -6.12
C TYR A 109 15.73 -2.18 -7.26
N ALA A 110 14.43 -2.10 -7.49
CA ALA A 110 13.86 -1.09 -8.37
C ALA A 110 13.97 0.32 -7.74
N PRO A 111 13.95 1.37 -8.56
CA PRO A 111 13.83 2.75 -8.08
C PRO A 111 12.65 2.90 -7.12
N SER A 112 12.81 3.71 -6.09
CA SER A 112 11.76 4.00 -5.09
C SER A 112 11.22 2.79 -4.31
N SER A 113 11.92 1.65 -4.32
CA SER A 113 11.57 0.48 -3.51
C SER A 113 11.43 0.87 -2.03
N HIS A 114 10.36 0.39 -1.38
CA HIS A 114 10.07 0.74 0.00
C HIS A 114 11.03 0.04 0.97
N SER A 115 11.53 0.79 1.96
CA SER A 115 12.51 0.30 2.93
C SER A 115 12.05 -0.88 3.80
N ALA A 116 10.75 -1.16 3.86
CA ALA A 116 10.23 -2.36 4.50
C ALA A 116 10.80 -3.65 3.88
N ASN A 117 11.21 -3.61 2.62
CA ASN A 117 11.70 -4.77 1.87
C ASN A 117 13.24 -4.82 1.78
N PHE A 118 13.96 -3.95 2.49
CA PHE A 118 15.41 -3.93 2.47
C PHE A 118 16.00 -5.06 3.33
N HIS A 119 16.92 -5.81 2.75
CA HIS A 119 17.65 -6.86 3.47
C HIS A 119 18.78 -6.29 4.35
N GLU A 120 19.12 -5.02 4.19
CA GLU A 120 20.11 -4.27 4.95
C GLU A 120 19.59 -2.87 5.30
N PRO A 121 20.12 -2.24 6.38
CA PRO A 121 19.66 -0.91 6.79
C PRO A 121 19.89 0.18 5.74
N ASN A 122 20.97 0.07 4.96
CA ASN A 122 21.37 1.04 3.95
C ASN A 122 21.47 0.38 2.58
N VAL A 123 20.41 0.51 1.79
CA VAL A 123 20.35 0.05 0.41
C VAL A 123 20.43 1.25 -0.53
N GLY A 124 21.38 1.24 -1.44
CA GLY A 124 21.44 2.22 -2.53
C GLY A 124 20.40 1.89 -3.59
N LEU A 125 19.46 2.81 -3.82
CA LEU A 125 18.46 2.65 -4.87
C LEU A 125 18.94 3.28 -6.18
N PRO A 126 18.62 2.69 -7.34
CA PRO A 126 18.90 3.28 -8.65
C PRO A 126 18.21 4.66 -8.81
N ASN A 127 18.94 5.62 -9.35
CA ASN A 127 18.41 6.96 -9.66
C ASN A 127 18.05 7.06 -11.15
N VAL A 128 17.17 6.21 -11.61
CA VAL A 128 16.66 6.15 -12.99
C VAL A 128 15.13 5.96 -12.95
N SER A 129 14.44 6.05 -14.09
CA SER A 129 13.02 5.71 -14.14
C SER A 129 12.81 4.20 -13.97
N PHE A 130 11.60 3.81 -13.52
CA PHE A 130 11.25 2.39 -13.39
C PHE A 130 11.37 1.66 -14.75
N GLU A 131 10.93 2.28 -15.83
CA GLU A 131 10.98 1.71 -17.19
C GLU A 131 12.43 1.48 -17.66
N ALA A 132 13.32 2.45 -17.41
CA ALA A 132 14.73 2.31 -17.75
C ALA A 132 15.41 1.20 -16.93
N TRP A 133 15.07 1.09 -15.64
CA TRP A 133 15.53 0.01 -14.78
C TRP A 133 14.97 -1.35 -15.25
N ALA A 134 13.67 -1.45 -15.51
CA ALA A 134 13.01 -2.67 -15.96
C ALA A 134 13.56 -3.18 -17.31
N SER A 135 13.97 -2.28 -18.20
CA SER A 135 14.59 -2.65 -19.47
C SER A 135 15.98 -3.29 -19.31
N ASN A 136 16.69 -2.96 -18.22
CA ASN A 136 18.08 -3.39 -18.02
C ASN A 136 18.22 -4.54 -17.00
N ILE A 137 17.21 -4.78 -16.16
CA ILE A 137 17.31 -5.72 -15.04
C ILE A 137 17.63 -7.16 -15.49
N CYS A 138 17.12 -7.60 -16.63
CA CYS A 138 17.38 -8.95 -17.16
C CYS A 138 18.85 -9.14 -17.53
N GLU A 139 19.49 -8.12 -18.10
CA GLU A 139 20.91 -8.12 -18.43
C GLU A 139 21.75 -8.11 -17.15
N GLU A 140 21.43 -7.23 -16.21
CA GLU A 140 22.13 -7.12 -14.93
C GLU A 140 22.11 -8.44 -14.13
N ILE A 141 20.96 -9.14 -14.08
CA ILE A 141 20.83 -10.44 -13.45
C ILE A 141 21.69 -11.49 -14.17
N SER A 142 21.69 -11.49 -15.51
CA SER A 142 22.46 -12.43 -16.32
C SER A 142 23.96 -12.23 -16.13
N GLU A 143 24.43 -10.99 -16.10
CA GLU A 143 25.84 -10.64 -15.87
C GLU A 143 26.32 -11.04 -14.47
N LYS A 144 25.52 -10.81 -13.45
CA LYS A 144 25.84 -11.20 -12.06
C LYS A 144 25.91 -12.71 -11.88
N ASN A 145 25.13 -13.46 -12.65
CA ASN A 145 25.08 -14.94 -12.63
C ASN A 145 25.06 -15.51 -11.19
N ALA A 146 24.25 -14.90 -10.33
CA ALA A 146 24.12 -15.31 -8.93
C ALA A 146 23.36 -16.64 -8.81
N PRO A 147 23.66 -17.50 -7.82
CA PRO A 147 22.91 -18.73 -7.58
C PRO A 147 21.41 -18.51 -7.38
N HIS A 148 21.05 -17.40 -6.73
CA HIS A 148 19.68 -16.96 -6.51
C HIS A 148 19.59 -15.44 -6.56
N SER A 149 18.74 -14.91 -7.42
CA SER A 149 18.49 -13.49 -7.58
C SER A 149 17.17 -13.08 -6.94
N VAL A 150 17.16 -12.00 -6.17
CA VAL A 150 15.95 -11.43 -5.53
C VAL A 150 15.71 -10.04 -6.09
N ILE A 151 14.60 -9.88 -6.80
CA ILE A 151 14.17 -8.60 -7.36
C ILE A 151 13.13 -8.01 -6.41
N VAL A 152 13.29 -6.72 -6.06
CA VAL A 152 12.39 -6.02 -5.14
C VAL A 152 11.87 -4.76 -5.82
N CYS A 153 10.54 -4.63 -5.91
CA CYS A 153 9.89 -3.43 -6.43
C CYS A 153 8.56 -3.17 -5.72
N ASN A 154 7.99 -1.99 -5.95
CA ASN A 154 6.61 -1.68 -5.55
C ASN A 154 5.65 -2.01 -6.71
N SER A 155 4.35 -2.13 -6.45
CA SER A 155 3.32 -2.31 -7.48
C SER A 155 3.06 -1.05 -8.30
N CYS A 156 3.41 0.13 -7.77
CA CYS A 156 3.32 1.43 -8.43
C CYS A 156 4.23 2.45 -7.74
N ASP A 157 4.52 3.56 -8.41
CA ASP A 157 5.11 4.73 -7.75
C ASP A 157 4.02 5.46 -6.94
N ALA A 158 3.91 5.11 -5.67
CA ALA A 158 2.92 5.70 -4.77
C ALA A 158 3.24 7.16 -4.37
N ILE A 159 4.40 7.71 -4.77
CA ILE A 159 4.82 9.08 -4.45
C ILE A 159 4.52 10.00 -5.62
N LYS A 160 5.09 9.74 -6.80
CA LYS A 160 4.96 10.59 -7.99
C LYS A 160 3.85 10.13 -8.95
N LEU A 161 3.19 9.02 -8.63
CA LEU A 161 2.07 8.46 -9.38
C LEU A 161 2.40 8.11 -10.84
N SER A 162 3.59 7.55 -11.06
CA SER A 162 3.92 6.91 -12.32
C SER A 162 3.40 5.46 -12.31
N PRO A 163 2.64 5.03 -13.34
CA PRO A 163 2.25 3.63 -13.45
C PRO A 163 3.48 2.77 -13.72
N TYR A 164 3.50 1.55 -13.15
CA TYR A 164 4.52 0.55 -13.45
C TYR A 164 3.93 -0.52 -14.34
N HIS A 165 4.65 -0.88 -15.40
CA HIS A 165 4.30 -1.98 -16.30
C HIS A 165 5.17 -3.19 -15.97
N PHE A 166 4.57 -4.38 -15.96
CA PHE A 166 5.25 -5.61 -15.52
C PHE A 166 5.48 -6.62 -16.66
N ASP A 167 5.36 -6.21 -17.91
CA ASP A 167 5.58 -7.08 -19.08
C ASP A 167 7.01 -7.66 -19.11
N TRP A 168 7.97 -6.94 -18.54
CA TRP A 168 9.37 -7.36 -18.41
C TRP A 168 9.54 -8.64 -17.57
N THR A 169 8.60 -8.97 -16.68
CA THR A 169 8.70 -10.16 -15.81
C THR A 169 8.67 -11.45 -16.61
N SER A 170 8.03 -11.46 -17.77
CA SER A 170 8.00 -12.60 -18.70
C SER A 170 9.34 -12.82 -19.45
N THR A 171 10.22 -11.80 -19.47
CA THR A 171 11.53 -11.84 -20.16
C THR A 171 12.68 -12.18 -19.21
N LEU A 172 12.42 -12.42 -17.94
CA LEU A 172 13.43 -12.81 -16.95
C LEU A 172 14.18 -14.07 -17.36
N PRO A 173 15.50 -14.18 -17.06
CA PRO A 173 16.33 -15.32 -17.45
C PRO A 173 15.74 -16.64 -16.94
N GLN A 174 15.60 -17.63 -17.84
CA GLN A 174 14.97 -18.92 -17.51
C GLN A 174 15.94 -19.92 -16.86
N ASN A 175 17.24 -19.68 -16.96
CA ASN A 175 18.30 -20.56 -16.45
C ASN A 175 18.77 -20.21 -15.05
N GLN A 176 18.11 -19.29 -14.36
CA GLN A 176 18.46 -18.81 -13.01
C GLN A 176 17.27 -18.95 -12.07
N SER A 177 17.56 -19.19 -10.79
CA SER A 177 16.55 -19.14 -9.72
C SER A 177 16.29 -17.68 -9.34
N ILE A 178 15.04 -17.23 -9.48
CA ILE A 178 14.67 -15.83 -9.24
C ILE A 178 13.49 -15.77 -8.26
N THR A 179 13.54 -14.83 -7.32
CA THR A 179 12.39 -14.43 -6.51
C THR A 179 12.05 -12.99 -6.82
N LEU A 180 10.80 -12.72 -7.19
CA LEU A 180 10.26 -11.38 -7.40
C LEU A 180 9.38 -10.99 -6.22
N ILE A 181 9.78 -9.97 -5.46
CA ILE A 181 9.02 -9.38 -4.36
C ILE A 181 8.35 -8.10 -4.85
N ILE A 182 7.04 -8.03 -4.76
CA ILE A 182 6.26 -6.82 -5.08
C ILE A 182 5.58 -6.31 -3.81
N ASP A 183 5.88 -5.08 -3.42
CA ASP A 183 5.15 -4.38 -2.35
C ASP A 183 3.87 -3.76 -2.94
N ASP A 184 2.74 -4.36 -2.62
CA ASP A 184 1.41 -3.93 -3.06
C ASP A 184 0.62 -3.21 -1.96
N SER A 185 1.32 -2.60 -1.02
CA SER A 185 0.71 -1.86 0.10
C SER A 185 -0.19 -0.70 -0.34
N HIS A 186 -0.01 -0.21 -1.54
CA HIS A 186 -0.82 0.86 -2.12
C HIS A 186 -1.85 0.37 -3.14
N GLY A 187 -1.78 -0.91 -3.56
CA GLY A 187 -2.72 -1.51 -4.51
C GLY A 187 -3.77 -2.38 -3.83
N LEU A 188 -3.39 -3.16 -2.81
CA LEU A 188 -4.32 -4.06 -2.12
C LEU A 188 -5.52 -3.30 -1.53
N GLY A 189 -6.73 -3.76 -1.87
CA GLY A 189 -8.00 -3.09 -1.55
C GLY A 189 -8.46 -2.09 -2.61
N ILE A 190 -7.58 -1.65 -3.53
CA ILE A 190 -7.82 -0.56 -4.50
C ILE A 190 -7.75 -1.07 -5.94
N THR A 191 -6.63 -1.68 -6.32
CA THR A 191 -6.36 -2.13 -7.69
C THR A 191 -6.79 -3.57 -7.92
N GLY A 192 -6.79 -4.01 -9.16
CA GLY A 192 -7.23 -5.35 -9.52
C GLY A 192 -8.73 -5.55 -9.41
N LYS A 193 -9.20 -6.74 -9.80
CA LYS A 193 -10.63 -7.07 -9.74
C LYS A 193 -11.10 -7.12 -8.28
N ASN A 194 -12.09 -6.31 -7.94
CA ASN A 194 -12.61 -6.20 -6.57
C ASN A 194 -11.54 -5.83 -5.53
N GLY A 195 -10.55 -5.02 -5.91
CA GLY A 195 -9.47 -4.61 -5.00
C GLY A 195 -8.45 -5.70 -4.65
N SER A 196 -8.36 -6.77 -5.44
CA SER A 196 -7.48 -7.91 -5.15
C SER A 196 -5.97 -7.60 -5.32
N GLY A 197 -5.61 -6.38 -5.67
CA GLY A 197 -4.22 -5.97 -5.85
C GLY A 197 -3.61 -6.46 -7.15
N ILE A 198 -2.27 -6.49 -7.17
CA ILE A 198 -1.46 -6.71 -8.37
C ILE A 198 -1.28 -8.19 -8.75
N LEU A 199 -1.37 -9.13 -7.79
CA LEU A 199 -0.85 -10.50 -7.96
C LEU A 199 -1.35 -11.19 -9.23
N LYS A 200 -2.66 -11.10 -9.53
CA LYS A 200 -3.27 -11.70 -10.74
C LYS A 200 -2.89 -11.01 -12.05
N GLN A 201 -2.23 -9.87 -12.00
CA GLN A 201 -1.82 -9.09 -13.17
C GLN A 201 -0.36 -9.40 -13.57
N ILE A 202 0.37 -10.12 -12.72
CA ILE A 202 1.77 -10.46 -12.95
C ILE A 202 1.86 -11.84 -13.58
N THR A 203 2.55 -11.92 -14.69
CA THR A 203 2.92 -13.18 -15.35
C THR A 203 4.41 -13.42 -15.18
N VAL A 204 4.77 -14.56 -14.62
CA VAL A 204 6.18 -14.95 -14.43
C VAL A 204 6.42 -16.34 -15.01
N ASN A 205 7.69 -16.63 -15.34
CA ASN A 205 8.13 -17.97 -15.76
C ASN A 205 8.21 -18.95 -14.57
N GLU A 206 8.22 -20.25 -14.82
CA GLU A 206 8.22 -21.31 -13.78
C GLU A 206 9.42 -21.23 -12.83
N ASN A 207 10.57 -20.70 -13.28
CA ASN A 207 11.75 -20.50 -12.44
C ASN A 207 11.70 -19.24 -11.57
N VAL A 208 10.64 -18.46 -11.64
CA VAL A 208 10.45 -17.21 -10.90
C VAL A 208 9.40 -17.43 -9.81
N ARG A 209 9.80 -17.33 -8.56
CA ARG A 209 8.87 -17.28 -7.42
C ARG A 209 8.33 -15.87 -7.26
N LEU A 210 7.03 -15.71 -7.35
CA LEU A 210 6.35 -14.43 -7.10
C LEU A 210 5.90 -14.34 -5.64
N ILE A 211 6.30 -13.27 -4.97
CA ILE A 211 5.90 -12.94 -3.60
C ILE A 211 5.29 -11.54 -3.63
N VAL A 212 4.10 -11.39 -3.06
CA VAL A 212 3.49 -10.07 -2.86
C VAL A 212 3.40 -9.80 -1.37
N VAL A 213 3.93 -8.67 -0.93
CA VAL A 213 3.81 -8.18 0.46
C VAL A 213 2.90 -6.97 0.50
N SER A 214 2.18 -6.80 1.59
CA SER A 214 1.30 -5.64 1.73
C SER A 214 1.07 -5.22 3.17
N SER A 215 0.98 -3.92 3.37
CA SER A 215 0.43 -3.33 4.59
C SER A 215 -1.09 -3.38 4.57
N LEU A 216 -1.70 -3.92 5.60
CA LEU A 216 -3.15 -3.92 5.78
C LEU A 216 -3.68 -2.63 6.46
N HIS A 217 -2.78 -1.74 6.92
CA HIS A 217 -3.16 -0.48 7.60
C HIS A 217 -3.81 0.54 6.68
N LYS A 218 -3.53 0.47 5.36
CA LYS A 218 -3.98 1.47 4.39
C LYS A 218 -5.44 1.25 4.01
N ALA A 219 -5.72 0.76 2.83
CA ALA A 219 -7.09 0.56 2.36
C ALA A 219 -7.89 -0.40 3.25
N MET A 220 -7.26 -1.46 3.76
CA MET A 220 -7.96 -2.49 4.53
C MET A 220 -8.33 -2.05 5.95
N GLY A 221 -7.69 -1.01 6.52
CA GLY A 221 -7.97 -0.51 7.85
C GLY A 221 -7.64 -1.48 9.00
N ILE A 222 -6.77 -2.47 8.74
CA ILE A 222 -6.35 -3.49 9.68
C ILE A 222 -4.94 -3.20 10.17
N ALA A 223 -4.70 -3.17 11.48
CA ALA A 223 -3.38 -3.05 12.05
C ALA A 223 -2.58 -4.35 11.83
N GLY A 224 -1.94 -4.46 10.65
CA GLY A 224 -1.20 -5.66 10.26
C GLY A 224 -0.52 -5.56 8.91
N GLY A 225 0.10 -6.65 8.50
CA GLY A 225 0.65 -6.88 7.18
C GLY A 225 0.39 -8.32 6.73
N VAL A 226 0.63 -8.59 5.46
CA VAL A 226 0.42 -9.90 4.86
C VAL A 226 1.48 -10.20 3.80
N VAL A 227 1.88 -11.45 3.72
CA VAL A 227 2.71 -12.03 2.66
C VAL A 227 1.86 -13.01 1.88
N PHE A 228 1.84 -12.92 0.56
CA PHE A 228 1.22 -13.85 -0.36
C PHE A 228 2.29 -14.56 -1.19
N ALA A 229 2.29 -15.87 -1.22
CA ALA A 229 3.22 -16.67 -2.00
C ALA A 229 2.69 -18.10 -2.23
N ASP A 230 3.54 -18.96 -2.81
CA ASP A 230 3.29 -20.39 -2.88
C ASP A 230 3.33 -21.06 -1.49
N ASN A 231 2.75 -22.28 -1.39
CA ASN A 231 2.66 -23.04 -0.15
C ASN A 231 4.02 -23.33 0.48
N ASP A 232 4.99 -23.77 -0.33
CA ASP A 232 6.34 -24.14 0.13
C ASP A 232 7.05 -22.94 0.79
N PHE A 233 6.95 -21.77 0.18
CA PHE A 233 7.58 -20.57 0.69
C PHE A 233 6.95 -20.11 2.01
N ILE A 234 5.61 -20.05 2.09
CA ILE A 234 4.92 -19.67 3.32
C ILE A 234 5.21 -20.63 4.47
N ASP A 235 5.26 -21.94 4.19
CA ASP A 235 5.58 -22.94 5.20
C ASP A 235 7.02 -22.77 5.71
N LYS A 236 7.97 -22.48 4.84
CA LYS A 236 9.35 -22.15 5.22
C LYS A 236 9.43 -20.88 6.08
N LEU A 237 8.69 -19.83 5.71
CA LEU A 237 8.64 -18.60 6.52
C LEU A 237 8.10 -18.86 7.93
N ARG A 238 7.05 -19.64 8.07
CA ARG A 238 6.46 -20.02 9.38
C ARG A 238 7.48 -20.69 10.31
N HIS A 239 8.42 -21.45 9.75
CA HIS A 239 9.44 -22.16 10.53
C HIS A 239 10.67 -21.31 10.87
N THR A 240 10.71 -20.01 10.49
CA THR A 240 11.81 -19.12 10.87
C THR A 240 11.67 -18.61 12.29
N ALA A 241 12.83 -18.45 12.98
CA ALA A 241 12.86 -17.79 14.28
C ALA A 241 12.33 -16.35 14.22
N PHE A 242 12.54 -15.69 13.08
CA PHE A 242 12.09 -14.31 12.85
C PHE A 242 10.55 -14.20 12.86
N PHE A 243 9.84 -15.11 12.16
CA PHE A 243 8.40 -15.18 12.22
C PHE A 243 7.88 -15.62 13.60
N ALA A 244 8.51 -16.65 14.19
CA ALA A 244 8.11 -17.16 15.51
C ALA A 244 8.15 -16.09 16.62
N SER A 245 9.07 -15.10 16.47
CA SER A 245 9.23 -13.97 17.41
C SER A 245 8.37 -12.76 17.04
N CYS A 246 7.72 -12.77 15.88
CA CYS A 246 6.84 -11.68 15.47
C CYS A 246 5.52 -11.73 16.21
N SER A 247 5.11 -10.60 16.83
CA SER A 247 3.77 -10.48 17.39
C SER A 247 2.73 -10.62 16.27
N PRO A 248 1.65 -11.41 16.47
CA PRO A 248 0.60 -11.56 15.46
C PRO A 248 -0.31 -10.32 15.40
N ILE A 249 -1.09 -10.22 14.33
CA ILE A 249 -2.23 -9.30 14.27
C ILE A 249 -3.18 -9.60 15.43
N ALA A 250 -3.79 -8.58 16.05
CA ALA A 250 -4.84 -8.80 17.04
C ALA A 250 -6.01 -9.56 16.38
N PRO A 251 -6.46 -10.70 16.97
CA PRO A 251 -7.49 -11.55 16.35
C PRO A 251 -8.80 -10.82 16.04
N ALA A 252 -9.13 -9.80 16.82
CA ALA A 252 -10.31 -8.95 16.61
C ALA A 252 -10.34 -8.28 15.23
N TYR A 253 -9.19 -7.87 14.68
CA TYR A 253 -9.11 -7.33 13.32
C TYR A 253 -9.40 -8.39 12.27
N LEU A 254 -8.93 -9.62 12.49
CA LEU A 254 -9.20 -10.72 11.56
C LEU A 254 -10.69 -11.10 11.61
N TYR A 255 -11.30 -11.10 12.80
CA TYR A 255 -12.75 -11.27 12.93
C TYR A 255 -13.52 -10.21 12.15
N ALA A 256 -13.15 -8.93 12.32
CA ALA A 256 -13.80 -7.85 11.57
C ALA A 256 -13.63 -8.05 10.06
N TYR A 257 -12.44 -8.42 9.59
CA TYR A 257 -12.18 -8.73 8.17
C TYR A 257 -13.07 -9.88 7.65
N MET A 258 -13.21 -10.97 8.43
CA MET A 258 -14.01 -12.13 8.04
C MET A 258 -15.47 -11.78 7.78
N HIS A 259 -16.00 -10.76 8.45
CA HIS A 259 -17.41 -10.34 8.40
C HIS A 259 -17.68 -9.03 7.65
N ALA A 260 -16.66 -8.39 7.05
CA ALA A 260 -16.75 -7.04 6.48
C ALA A 260 -16.95 -6.98 4.96
N ASP A 261 -17.24 -8.06 4.25
CA ASP A 261 -17.29 -8.10 2.78
C ASP A 261 -18.21 -7.02 2.17
N ALA A 262 -19.41 -6.88 2.73
CA ALA A 262 -20.37 -5.87 2.29
C ALA A 262 -19.87 -4.44 2.54
N ILE A 263 -19.13 -4.22 3.64
CA ILE A 263 -18.57 -2.92 4.01
C ILE A 263 -17.43 -2.55 3.03
N TYR A 264 -16.51 -3.48 2.76
CA TYR A 264 -15.45 -3.26 1.77
C TYR A 264 -16.03 -2.96 0.40
N LYS A 265 -16.98 -3.76 -0.09
CA LYS A 265 -17.63 -3.54 -1.39
C LYS A 265 -18.31 -2.16 -1.48
N LYS A 266 -19.06 -1.76 -0.44
CA LYS A 266 -19.70 -0.44 -0.34
C LYS A 266 -18.67 0.69 -0.42
N ASN A 267 -17.57 0.57 0.33
CA ASN A 267 -16.56 1.62 0.40
C ASN A 267 -15.68 1.66 -0.86
N GLN A 268 -15.41 0.53 -1.51
CA GLN A 268 -14.79 0.48 -2.84
C GLN A 268 -15.63 1.20 -3.89
N GLN A 269 -16.95 0.98 -3.89
CA GLN A 269 -17.84 1.68 -4.85
C GLN A 269 -17.83 3.18 -4.59
N LYS A 270 -17.97 3.62 -3.33
CA LYS A 270 -17.89 5.05 -2.99
C LYS A 270 -16.57 5.69 -3.42
N LEU A 271 -15.44 4.99 -3.19
CA LEU A 271 -14.14 5.49 -3.62
C LEU A 271 -14.08 5.64 -5.14
N LYS A 272 -14.56 4.64 -5.87
CA LYS A 272 -14.63 4.67 -7.33
C LYS A 272 -15.48 5.84 -7.83
N ASP A 273 -16.64 6.06 -7.24
CA ASP A 273 -17.53 7.19 -7.58
C ASP A 273 -16.83 8.54 -7.32
N ASN A 274 -16.11 8.66 -6.21
CA ASN A 274 -15.34 9.87 -5.88
C ASN A 274 -14.19 10.11 -6.86
N ILE A 275 -13.45 9.06 -7.24
CA ILE A 275 -12.38 9.14 -8.24
C ILE A 275 -12.95 9.59 -9.59
N GLN A 276 -14.03 8.94 -10.06
CA GLN A 276 -14.68 9.28 -11.32
C GLN A 276 -15.19 10.73 -11.32
N ARG A 277 -15.85 11.15 -10.21
CA ARG A 277 -16.35 12.53 -10.07
C ARG A 277 -15.24 13.56 -10.15
N PHE A 278 -14.12 13.31 -9.47
CA PHE A 278 -12.97 14.21 -9.46
C PHE A 278 -12.28 14.24 -10.82
N SER A 279 -11.92 13.08 -11.38
CA SER A 279 -11.17 12.98 -12.64
C SER A 279 -11.95 13.53 -13.84
N SER A 280 -13.27 13.25 -13.94
CA SER A 280 -14.08 13.70 -15.08
C SER A 280 -14.23 15.22 -15.15
N GLN A 281 -14.08 15.93 -14.05
CA GLN A 281 -14.24 17.38 -14.00
C GLN A 281 -12.92 18.17 -14.06
N LEU A 282 -11.78 17.47 -14.07
CA LEU A 282 -10.46 18.08 -14.16
C LEU A 282 -9.85 17.99 -15.55
N SER A 283 -10.62 17.66 -16.60
CA SER A 283 -10.12 17.53 -17.99
C SER A 283 -9.22 18.68 -18.44
N ASP A 284 -9.58 19.92 -18.09
CA ASP A 284 -8.83 21.12 -18.46
C ASP A 284 -7.63 21.42 -17.51
N SER A 285 -7.55 20.73 -16.39
CA SER A 285 -6.51 20.89 -15.34
C SER A 285 -5.62 19.64 -15.20
N GLN A 286 -5.71 18.69 -16.14
CA GLN A 286 -4.91 17.46 -16.09
C GLN A 286 -3.40 17.71 -16.10
N THR A 287 -2.95 18.83 -16.68
CA THR A 287 -1.54 19.23 -16.71
C THR A 287 -0.98 19.57 -15.32
N LEU A 288 -1.85 19.79 -14.33
CA LEU A 288 -1.43 20.08 -12.96
C LEU A 288 -1.01 18.81 -12.19
N PHE A 289 -1.49 17.63 -12.60
CA PHE A 289 -1.31 16.39 -11.82
C PHE A 289 -0.70 15.25 -12.63
N ASN A 290 0.20 14.50 -11.97
CA ASN A 290 0.42 13.12 -12.33
C ASN A 290 -0.59 12.26 -11.56
N SER A 291 -1.18 11.29 -12.24
CA SER A 291 -2.14 10.35 -11.65
C SER A 291 -2.11 9.01 -12.38
N ILE A 292 -2.52 7.97 -11.69
CA ILE A 292 -2.77 6.64 -12.28
C ILE A 292 -4.29 6.52 -12.50
N GLU A 293 -4.69 6.00 -13.63
CA GLU A 293 -6.10 5.82 -13.96
C GLU A 293 -6.81 4.97 -12.89
N ASN A 294 -8.01 5.41 -12.50
CA ASN A 294 -8.82 4.76 -11.45
C ASN A 294 -8.14 4.63 -10.08
N TYR A 295 -7.15 5.48 -9.79
CA TYR A 295 -6.40 5.47 -8.55
C TYR A 295 -6.68 6.75 -7.72
N PRO A 296 -6.76 6.67 -6.37
CA PRO A 296 -7.30 7.76 -5.54
C PRO A 296 -6.30 8.87 -5.21
N VAL A 297 -5.15 8.94 -5.86
CA VAL A 297 -4.10 9.92 -5.53
C VAL A 297 -3.71 10.73 -6.76
N TYR A 298 -3.51 12.03 -6.57
CA TYR A 298 -3.12 13.00 -7.59
C TYR A 298 -1.90 13.78 -7.10
N TYR A 299 -0.74 13.56 -7.73
CA TYR A 299 0.49 14.27 -7.41
C TYR A 299 0.54 15.61 -8.12
N SER A 300 0.61 16.70 -7.38
CA SER A 300 0.69 18.05 -7.95
C SER A 300 2.09 18.38 -8.44
N LEU A 301 2.19 18.91 -9.66
CA LEU A 301 3.42 19.45 -10.22
C LEU A 301 3.76 20.85 -9.64
N ARG A 302 2.83 21.42 -8.85
CA ARG A 302 2.94 22.76 -8.23
C ARG A 302 2.76 22.63 -6.72
N ASP A 303 3.81 22.90 -5.95
CA ASP A 303 3.78 22.78 -4.47
C ASP A 303 2.92 23.88 -3.83
N GLU A 304 2.76 25.03 -4.51
CA GLU A 304 1.94 26.17 -4.06
C GLU A 304 0.45 25.81 -3.91
N LEU A 305 0.02 24.72 -4.52
CA LEU A 305 -1.35 24.19 -4.36
C LEU A 305 -1.68 23.91 -2.89
N TYR A 306 -0.70 23.47 -2.07
CA TYR A 306 -0.92 23.22 -0.65
C TYR A 306 -1.37 24.50 0.07
N ASP A 307 -0.60 25.57 -0.04
CA ASP A 307 -0.90 26.82 0.68
C ASP A 307 -2.22 27.43 0.21
N PHE A 308 -2.49 27.37 -1.10
CA PHE A 308 -3.75 27.86 -1.67
C PHE A 308 -4.95 27.11 -1.11
N LEU A 309 -4.93 25.75 -1.12
CA LEU A 309 -6.03 24.94 -0.61
C LEU A 309 -6.18 25.05 0.90
N PHE A 310 -5.06 25.13 1.63
CA PHE A 310 -5.09 25.31 3.08
C PHE A 310 -5.81 26.60 3.50
N GLN A 311 -5.61 27.71 2.79
CA GLN A 311 -6.34 28.97 3.01
C GLN A 311 -7.85 28.84 2.75
N LYS A 312 -8.26 27.89 1.91
CA LYS A 312 -9.67 27.60 1.58
C LYS A 312 -10.30 26.56 2.51
N GLY A 313 -9.60 26.12 3.57
CA GLY A 313 -10.13 25.13 4.51
C GLY A 313 -10.00 23.68 4.01
N ILE A 314 -9.06 23.41 3.10
CA ILE A 314 -8.76 22.09 2.56
C ILE A 314 -7.34 21.71 2.93
N PHE A 315 -7.17 20.57 3.63
CA PHE A 315 -5.87 20.02 4.01
C PHE A 315 -5.49 18.88 3.07
N ILE A 316 -4.35 19.02 2.38
CA ILE A 316 -3.79 17.98 1.52
C ILE A 316 -2.42 17.53 2.05
N TYR A 317 -1.88 16.43 1.49
CA TYR A 317 -0.53 15.98 1.79
C TYR A 317 0.51 16.93 1.16
N SER A 318 1.47 17.42 1.95
CA SER A 318 2.63 18.16 1.43
C SER A 318 3.79 18.10 2.42
N PHE A 319 4.61 17.06 2.31
CA PHE A 319 5.86 16.93 3.08
C PHE A 319 6.87 16.02 2.36
N ALA A 320 8.15 16.15 2.73
CA ALA A 320 9.20 15.29 2.20
C ALA A 320 9.12 13.90 2.84
N TYR A 321 9.23 12.85 2.03
CA TYR A 321 9.19 11.45 2.46
C TYR A 321 10.20 10.64 1.64
N PRO A 322 10.91 9.64 2.21
CA PRO A 322 10.81 9.10 3.59
C PRO A 322 11.54 9.93 4.66
N ILE A 323 12.38 10.87 4.28
CA ILE A 323 13.10 11.74 5.20
C ILE A 323 12.55 13.17 5.12
N LYS A 324 12.50 13.87 6.26
CA LYS A 324 11.91 15.24 6.36
C LYS A 324 12.71 16.32 5.62
N THR A 325 13.83 16.00 5.00
CA THR A 325 14.66 16.94 4.26
C THR A 325 14.43 16.82 2.75
N GLY A 326 14.35 17.94 2.06
CA GLY A 326 14.17 18.00 0.62
C GLY A 326 12.86 18.63 0.18
N LYS A 327 12.57 18.50 -1.11
CA LYS A 327 11.35 19.02 -1.71
C LYS A 327 10.13 18.25 -1.20
N PRO A 328 9.03 18.92 -0.80
CA PRO A 328 7.80 18.23 -0.41
C PRO A 328 7.18 17.50 -1.60
N ASN A 329 6.44 16.45 -1.31
CA ASN A 329 5.58 15.76 -2.25
C ASN A 329 4.14 16.24 -2.01
N THR A 330 3.63 17.08 -2.90
CA THR A 330 2.28 17.64 -2.75
C THR A 330 1.27 16.77 -3.47
N ARG A 331 0.27 16.24 -2.71
CA ARG A 331 -0.70 15.27 -3.25
C ARG A 331 -2.08 15.48 -2.67
N ILE A 332 -3.09 15.32 -3.52
CA ILE A 332 -4.48 15.13 -3.11
C ILE A 332 -4.74 13.64 -3.00
N VAL A 333 -5.30 13.20 -1.88
CA VAL A 333 -5.69 11.81 -1.64
C VAL A 333 -7.20 11.74 -1.43
N LEU A 334 -7.88 11.05 -2.32
CA LEU A 334 -9.31 10.76 -2.19
C LEU A 334 -9.53 9.53 -1.31
N SER A 335 -10.65 9.51 -0.60
CA SER A 335 -11.09 8.38 0.20
C SER A 335 -12.60 8.17 0.05
N SER A 336 -13.07 6.98 0.38
CA SER A 336 -14.49 6.63 0.36
C SER A 336 -15.35 7.45 1.34
N TRP A 337 -14.75 8.05 2.36
CA TRP A 337 -15.47 8.87 3.35
C TRP A 337 -15.82 10.28 2.87
N HIS A 338 -15.21 10.76 1.77
CA HIS A 338 -15.56 12.08 1.23
C HIS A 338 -16.98 12.05 0.67
N THR A 339 -17.72 13.12 0.94
CA THR A 339 -19.03 13.34 0.36
C THR A 339 -18.91 13.95 -1.04
N SER A 340 -19.94 13.81 -1.86
CA SER A 340 -19.97 14.44 -3.19
C SER A 340 -19.78 15.96 -3.12
N SER A 341 -20.36 16.62 -2.11
CA SER A 341 -20.20 18.06 -1.92
C SER A 341 -18.78 18.49 -1.56
N GLN A 342 -18.05 17.65 -0.79
CA GLN A 342 -16.63 17.90 -0.51
C GLN A 342 -15.78 17.74 -1.78
N ILE A 343 -16.06 16.70 -2.59
CA ILE A 343 -15.36 16.52 -3.88
C ILE A 343 -15.63 17.69 -4.82
N ASP A 344 -16.88 18.16 -4.92
CA ASP A 344 -17.23 19.32 -5.76
C ASP A 344 -16.52 20.58 -5.29
N TYR A 345 -16.49 20.82 -3.98
CA TYR A 345 -15.78 21.96 -3.42
C TYR A 345 -14.27 21.90 -3.71
N LEU A 346 -13.66 20.74 -3.56
CA LEU A 346 -12.25 20.53 -3.93
C LEU A 346 -12.02 20.85 -5.41
N ILE A 347 -12.87 20.33 -6.31
CA ILE A 347 -12.78 20.58 -7.76
C ILE A 347 -12.85 22.08 -8.05
N ASP A 348 -13.81 22.79 -7.46
CA ASP A 348 -13.94 24.24 -7.65
C ASP A 348 -12.68 24.98 -7.23
N LYS A 349 -12.06 24.60 -6.10
CA LYS A 349 -10.85 25.25 -5.60
C LYS A 349 -9.61 24.89 -6.43
N VAL A 350 -9.51 23.69 -6.95
CA VAL A 350 -8.44 23.30 -7.89
C VAL A 350 -8.58 24.12 -9.19
N LYS A 351 -9.79 24.25 -9.75
CA LYS A 351 -10.05 25.09 -10.93
C LYS A 351 -9.76 26.57 -10.68
N GLU A 352 -10.08 27.08 -9.47
CA GLU A 352 -9.74 28.43 -9.05
C GLU A 352 -8.22 28.63 -9.03
N PHE A 353 -7.46 27.67 -8.47
CA PHE A 353 -6.01 27.69 -8.45
C PHE A 353 -5.42 27.73 -9.88
N CYS A 354 -5.90 26.89 -10.79
CA CYS A 354 -5.41 26.86 -12.17
C CYS A 354 -5.58 28.22 -12.87
N LYS A 355 -6.71 28.89 -12.66
CA LYS A 355 -6.94 30.24 -13.22
C LYS A 355 -5.98 31.30 -12.66
N VAL A 356 -5.64 31.22 -11.38
CA VAL A 356 -4.72 32.18 -10.72
C VAL A 356 -3.27 31.90 -11.06
N ALA A 357 -2.91 30.62 -11.23
CA ALA A 357 -1.55 30.16 -11.51
C ALA A 357 -1.20 30.14 -13.02
N GLU A 358 -2.12 30.56 -13.90
CA GLU A 358 -1.97 30.53 -15.36
C GLU A 358 -1.59 29.12 -15.89
N VAL A 359 -2.20 28.08 -15.33
CA VAL A 359 -1.96 26.65 -15.66
C VAL A 359 -3.11 26.12 -16.52
#